data_e66478552897bddc617b3a83b0312573
#
_entry.id   e66478552897bddc617b3a83b0312573
#
_cell.length_a   1.000
_cell.length_b   1.000
_cell.length_c   1.000
_cell.angle_alpha   90.00
_cell.angle_beta   90.00
_cell.angle_gamma   90.00
#
_symmetry.space_group_name_H-M   'P 1'
#
loop_
_entity.id
_entity.type
_entity.pdbx_description
1 polymer ?
#
loop_
_entity_poly.entity_id
_entity_poly.type
_entity_poly.pdbx_seq_one_letter_code
_entity_poly.pdbx_strand_id
1 'polypeptide(L)'
;AITNILGLSAYTALVAISLPYIQQHNIPSRLQTSLNKILSPPTDDTFSDPEVSTTEPYICQSQNYTTQIVSLDPLVIYIHNFLSEADITSLLEAGEPAFKPSYVVKNGRTQGTPDRTSWSAGLPADDIAVQCVLARAEGFLGTMMAPGRDEIGPPQLVRYTKGQRFNVHHDWYDDFQPDVRTGRRRKWNRIASFFAILEDECTGGETWFPKIEAITPQHRRVDDEGTMWRKHNDGGIAFKPVKGNAVFWVNLHENGTGDGRVVHAGLPVGDGLKTAMNIWPRRY
;
A
#
# COMPACT_ATOMS: atom_id res chain seq x y z
N ALA A 1 1.48 -38.02 5.89
CA ALA A 1 0.46 -38.43 6.86
C ALA A 1 0.62 -39.91 7.29
N ILE A 2 1.19 -40.77 6.48
CA ILE A 2 1.33 -42.23 6.79
C ILE A 2 2.57 -42.53 7.65
N THR A 3 3.63 -41.74 7.56
CA THR A 3 4.87 -41.91 8.32
C THR A 3 4.74 -41.58 9.80
N ASN A 4 3.83 -40.67 10.19
CA ASN A 4 3.63 -40.30 11.60
C ASN A 4 2.79 -41.30 12.39
N ILE A 5 1.93 -42.08 11.73
CA ILE A 5 1.08 -43.10 12.38
C ILE A 5 1.89 -44.33 12.78
N LEU A 6 2.88 -44.73 11.96
CA LEU A 6 3.76 -45.86 12.25
C LEU A 6 4.75 -45.57 13.41
N GLY A 7 5.18 -44.34 13.57
CA GLY A 7 6.04 -43.88 14.66
C GLY A 7 5.34 -43.93 16.02
N LEU A 8 4.07 -43.51 16.10
CA LEU A 8 3.30 -43.48 17.34
C LEU A 8 2.94 -44.89 17.84
N SER A 9 2.64 -45.85 16.92
CA SER A 9 2.30 -47.22 17.29
C SER A 9 3.51 -48.00 17.78
N ALA A 10 4.71 -47.73 17.26
CA ALA A 10 5.96 -48.37 17.73
C ALA A 10 6.37 -47.87 19.12
N TYR A 11 6.17 -46.59 19.43
CA TYR A 11 6.48 -46.02 20.72
C TYR A 11 5.55 -46.51 21.83
N THR A 12 4.23 -46.58 21.58
CA THR A 12 3.23 -47.13 22.50
C THR A 12 3.44 -48.61 22.76
N ALA A 13 3.85 -49.41 21.77
CA ALA A 13 4.15 -50.81 21.94
C ALA A 13 5.41 -51.06 22.79
N LEU A 14 6.46 -50.24 22.64
CA LEU A 14 7.68 -50.34 23.44
C LEU A 14 7.44 -49.97 24.90
N VAL A 15 6.63 -48.93 25.19
CA VAL A 15 6.27 -48.53 26.55
C VAL A 15 5.37 -49.58 27.24
N ALA A 16 4.44 -50.22 26.51
CA ALA A 16 3.58 -51.27 27.00
C ALA A 16 4.31 -52.56 27.37
N ILE A 17 5.42 -52.91 26.69
CA ILE A 17 6.22 -54.10 26.97
C ILE A 17 7.26 -53.85 28.08
N SER A 18 7.81 -52.64 28.22
CA SER A 18 8.88 -52.36 29.16
C SER A 18 8.37 -52.09 30.61
N LEU A 19 7.20 -51.55 30.79
CA LEU A 19 6.65 -51.27 32.12
C LEU A 19 6.44 -52.51 32.99
N PRO A 20 5.88 -53.65 32.56
CA PRO A 20 5.74 -54.86 33.38
C PRO A 20 7.12 -55.49 33.68
N TYR A 21 8.09 -55.38 32.77
CA TYR A 21 9.43 -55.94 32.98
C TYR A 21 10.18 -55.18 34.10
N ILE A 22 10.05 -53.89 34.16
CA ILE A 22 10.68 -53.00 35.18
C ILE A 22 10.11 -53.29 36.58
N GLN A 23 8.79 -53.63 36.68
CA GLN A 23 8.16 -53.93 37.94
C GLN A 23 8.48 -55.31 38.48
N GLN A 24 8.95 -56.26 37.64
CA GLN A 24 9.23 -57.66 38.01
C GLN A 24 10.67 -57.90 38.46
N HIS A 25 11.58 -56.95 38.15
CA HIS A 25 12.99 -57.07 38.50
C HIS A 25 13.41 -55.90 39.42
N ASN A 26 13.98 -56.18 40.60
CA ASN A 26 14.50 -55.24 41.57
C ASN A 26 15.69 -54.43 40.96
N ILE A 27 15.37 -53.40 40.22
CA ILE A 27 16.35 -52.50 39.61
C ILE A 27 16.75 -51.43 40.68
N PRO A 28 18.05 -51.13 40.84
CA PRO A 28 18.48 -50.11 41.79
C PRO A 28 17.81 -48.75 41.53
N SER A 29 17.38 -48.08 42.63
CA SER A 29 16.58 -46.87 42.60
C SER A 29 17.13 -45.76 41.72
N ARG A 30 18.47 -45.64 41.58
CA ARG A 30 19.10 -44.66 40.71
C ARG A 30 18.86 -44.93 39.20
N LEU A 31 18.75 -46.18 38.78
CA LEU A 31 18.47 -46.56 37.40
C LEU A 31 16.95 -46.40 37.11
N GLN A 32 16.11 -46.62 38.07
CA GLN A 32 14.66 -46.45 38.01
C GLN A 32 14.28 -44.96 37.76
N THR A 33 14.96 -44.04 38.48
CA THR A 33 14.78 -42.59 38.26
C THR A 33 15.21 -42.13 36.89
N SER A 34 16.29 -42.67 36.34
CA SER A 34 16.76 -42.35 34.97
C SER A 34 15.87 -42.93 33.90
N LEU A 35 15.36 -44.14 34.08
CA LEU A 35 14.42 -44.78 33.17
C LEU A 35 13.06 -44.08 33.16
N ASN A 36 12.56 -43.65 34.33
CA ASN A 36 11.32 -42.88 34.41
C ASN A 36 11.46 -41.52 33.73
N LYS A 37 12.63 -40.90 33.76
CA LYS A 37 12.89 -39.64 33.05
C LYS A 37 12.92 -39.79 31.51
N ILE A 38 13.32 -40.99 31.03
CA ILE A 38 13.36 -41.32 29.58
C ILE A 38 12.02 -41.81 29.09
N LEU A 39 11.21 -42.47 29.91
CA LEU A 39 9.93 -43.05 29.58
C LEU A 39 8.73 -42.16 29.91
N SER A 40 8.92 -41.04 30.63
CA SER A 40 7.88 -40.04 30.79
C SER A 40 7.62 -39.36 29.46
N PRO A 41 6.37 -39.29 29.00
CA PRO A 41 6.07 -38.45 27.85
C PRO A 41 6.51 -37.01 28.18
N PRO A 42 7.05 -36.26 27.22
CA PRO A 42 7.34 -34.86 27.43
C PRO A 42 6.08 -34.19 27.98
N THR A 43 6.19 -33.63 29.17
CA THR A 43 5.14 -32.74 29.69
C THR A 43 5.05 -31.61 28.71
N ASP A 44 3.90 -31.46 28.13
CA ASP A 44 3.53 -30.47 27.13
C ASP A 44 3.52 -29.07 27.82
N ASP A 45 4.69 -28.50 27.98
CA ASP A 45 4.85 -27.11 28.32
C ASP A 45 5.28 -26.36 27.06
N THR A 46 4.30 -25.61 26.51
CA THR A 46 4.46 -24.62 25.46
C THR A 46 4.69 -25.14 24.03
N PHE A 47 3.75 -25.92 23.49
CA PHE A 47 3.33 -25.68 22.13
C PHE A 47 2.26 -24.60 22.19
N SER A 48 2.64 -23.35 22.24
CA SER A 48 1.80 -22.30 21.72
C SER A 48 1.67 -22.64 20.24
N ASP A 49 0.49 -23.09 19.81
CA ASP A 49 0.12 -23.08 18.42
C ASP A 49 0.57 -21.72 17.88
N PRO A 50 1.26 -21.64 16.73
CA PRO A 50 1.41 -20.35 16.09
C PRO A 50 0.01 -19.82 15.97
N GLU A 51 -0.28 -18.67 16.62
CA GLU A 51 -1.51 -17.93 16.39
C GLU A 51 -1.65 -17.87 14.87
N VAL A 52 -2.51 -18.70 14.33
CA VAL A 52 -3.03 -18.54 12.99
C VAL A 52 -3.78 -17.22 13.10
N SER A 53 -3.10 -16.15 12.75
CA SER A 53 -3.73 -14.86 12.55
C SER A 53 -4.85 -15.10 11.53
N THR A 54 -6.04 -15.39 12.05
CA THR A 54 -7.26 -15.40 11.27
C THR A 54 -7.58 -13.94 11.00
N THR A 55 -6.82 -13.31 10.07
CA THR A 55 -7.25 -12.04 9.51
C THR A 55 -8.59 -12.33 8.86
N GLU A 56 -9.64 -11.72 9.40
CA GLU A 56 -10.97 -11.74 8.79
C GLU A 56 -10.83 -11.39 7.31
N PRO A 57 -11.50 -12.13 6.41
CA PRO A 57 -11.36 -11.85 4.98
C PRO A 57 -11.82 -10.43 4.69
N TYR A 58 -11.05 -9.70 3.88
CA TYR A 58 -11.40 -8.35 3.47
C TYR A 58 -12.80 -8.32 2.84
N ILE A 59 -13.64 -7.41 3.32
CA ILE A 59 -14.98 -7.15 2.79
C ILE A 59 -15.03 -5.71 2.29
N CYS A 60 -15.33 -5.54 0.99
CA CYS A 60 -15.51 -4.23 0.40
C CYS A 60 -16.72 -3.53 1.01
N GLN A 61 -16.47 -2.45 1.72
CA GLN A 61 -17.52 -1.63 2.35
C GLN A 61 -17.62 -0.27 1.66
N SER A 62 -18.82 0.32 1.67
CA SER A 62 -18.98 1.70 1.24
C SER A 62 -18.25 2.62 2.20
N GLN A 63 -17.36 3.46 1.68
CA GLN A 63 -16.59 4.42 2.47
C GLN A 63 -17.22 5.81 2.35
N ASN A 64 -17.54 6.43 3.48
CA ASN A 64 -17.98 7.80 3.54
C ASN A 64 -16.78 8.72 3.55
N TYR A 65 -16.48 9.35 2.43
CA TYR A 65 -15.46 10.38 2.29
C TYR A 65 -16.08 11.75 2.09
N THR A 66 -15.35 12.79 2.43
CA THR A 66 -15.73 14.18 2.15
C THR A 66 -14.67 14.87 1.30
N THR A 67 -15.06 15.89 0.55
CA THR A 67 -14.18 16.58 -0.38
C THR A 67 -14.03 18.04 -0.05
N GLN A 68 -12.84 18.59 -0.26
CA GLN A 68 -12.54 20.00 -0.17
C GLN A 68 -11.85 20.46 -1.46
N ILE A 69 -12.48 21.39 -2.18
CA ILE A 69 -11.87 22.00 -3.36
C ILE A 69 -10.72 22.90 -2.90
N VAL A 70 -9.52 22.59 -3.36
CA VAL A 70 -8.30 23.33 -3.08
C VAL A 70 -8.01 24.37 -4.17
N SER A 71 -8.22 23.99 -5.43
CA SER A 71 -8.11 24.84 -6.60
C SER A 71 -9.17 24.44 -7.62
N LEU A 72 -9.78 25.42 -8.29
CA LEU A 72 -10.77 25.16 -9.33
C LEU A 72 -10.15 25.03 -10.72
N ASP A 73 -9.09 25.78 -10.99
CA ASP A 73 -8.37 25.75 -12.26
C ASP A 73 -6.86 25.95 -12.03
N PRO A 74 -6.04 24.91 -12.16
CA PRO A 74 -6.41 23.53 -12.41
C PRO A 74 -7.18 22.90 -11.24
N LEU A 75 -8.04 21.94 -11.55
CA LEU A 75 -8.85 21.29 -10.50
C LEU A 75 -7.96 20.43 -9.59
N VAL A 76 -7.92 20.80 -8.30
CA VAL A 76 -7.28 20.05 -7.22
C VAL A 76 -8.28 19.88 -6.08
N ILE A 77 -8.50 18.65 -5.66
CA ILE A 77 -9.45 18.30 -4.59
C ILE A 77 -8.71 17.50 -3.52
N TYR A 78 -8.88 17.89 -2.26
CA TYR A 78 -8.49 17.09 -1.10
C TYR A 78 -9.66 16.21 -0.69
N ILE A 79 -9.40 14.92 -0.46
CA ILE A 79 -10.41 13.91 -0.13
C ILE A 79 -10.09 13.37 1.26
N HIS A 80 -10.96 13.62 2.22
CA HIS A 80 -10.87 13.09 3.57
C HIS A 80 -11.47 11.69 3.64
N ASN A 81 -10.81 10.78 4.35
CA ASN A 81 -11.27 9.40 4.55
C ASN A 81 -11.52 8.63 3.25
N PHE A 82 -10.64 8.82 2.26
CA PHE A 82 -10.75 8.11 0.98
C PHE A 82 -10.53 6.61 1.13
N LEU A 83 -9.62 6.20 2.03
CA LEU A 83 -9.35 4.80 2.37
C LEU A 83 -9.78 4.51 3.80
N SER A 84 -10.39 3.35 4.04
CA SER A 84 -10.62 2.80 5.37
C SER A 84 -9.37 2.09 5.91
N GLU A 85 -9.32 1.81 7.22
CA GLU A 85 -8.23 1.01 7.80
C GLU A 85 -8.15 -0.40 7.19
N ALA A 86 -9.31 -1.01 6.88
CA ALA A 86 -9.35 -2.31 6.21
C ALA A 86 -8.78 -2.25 4.79
N ASP A 87 -9.10 -1.20 4.01
CA ASP A 87 -8.49 -0.97 2.70
C ASP A 87 -6.96 -0.88 2.82
N ILE A 88 -6.49 -0.06 3.76
CA ILE A 88 -5.06 0.20 3.98
C ILE A 88 -4.32 -1.09 4.30
N THR A 89 -4.81 -1.85 5.28
CA THR A 89 -4.20 -3.11 5.70
C THR A 89 -4.09 -4.09 4.53
N SER A 90 -5.20 -4.33 3.82
CA SER A 90 -5.22 -5.28 2.70
C SER A 90 -4.35 -4.82 1.53
N LEU A 91 -4.34 -3.52 1.21
CA LEU A 91 -3.49 -2.98 0.14
C LEU A 91 -1.99 -3.08 0.46
N LEU A 92 -1.61 -2.85 1.73
CA LEU A 92 -0.22 -3.00 2.18
C LEU A 92 0.19 -4.48 2.11
N GLU A 93 -0.63 -5.39 2.60
CA GLU A 93 -0.38 -6.83 2.51
C GLU A 93 -0.23 -7.31 1.06
N ALA A 94 -1.12 -6.88 0.16
CA ALA A 94 -1.07 -7.22 -1.26
C ALA A 94 0.19 -6.67 -1.95
N GLY A 95 0.69 -5.50 -1.53
CA GLY A 95 1.84 -4.85 -2.14
C GLY A 95 3.19 -5.26 -1.57
N GLU A 96 3.24 -5.76 -0.32
CA GLU A 96 4.50 -6.00 0.41
C GLU A 96 5.49 -6.89 -0.37
N PRO A 97 5.08 -8.03 -0.98
CA PRO A 97 6.01 -8.90 -1.70
C PRO A 97 6.57 -8.28 -3.00
N ALA A 98 5.94 -7.22 -3.51
CA ALA A 98 6.25 -6.63 -4.80
C ALA A 98 7.13 -5.36 -4.72
N PHE A 99 7.47 -4.89 -3.52
CA PHE A 99 8.29 -3.68 -3.36
C PHE A 99 9.70 -3.88 -3.91
N LYS A 100 10.13 -2.93 -4.74
CA LYS A 100 11.47 -2.84 -5.32
C LYS A 100 11.83 -1.36 -5.53
N PRO A 101 13.14 -1.03 -5.68
CA PRO A 101 13.54 0.34 -5.98
C PRO A 101 12.76 0.91 -7.16
N SER A 102 12.30 2.16 -7.03
CA SER A 102 11.52 2.81 -8.08
C SER A 102 12.38 3.19 -9.27
N TYR A 103 11.77 3.11 -10.45
CA TYR A 103 12.38 3.54 -11.70
C TYR A 103 11.54 4.65 -12.34
N VAL A 104 12.17 5.44 -13.21
CA VAL A 104 11.50 6.40 -14.10
C VAL A 104 11.67 5.97 -15.54
N VAL A 105 10.73 6.36 -16.40
CA VAL A 105 10.85 6.16 -17.84
C VAL A 105 11.36 7.45 -18.44
N LYS A 106 12.58 7.42 -19.00
CA LYS A 106 13.18 8.53 -19.79
C LYS A 106 13.51 8.02 -21.18
N ASN A 107 13.05 8.72 -22.22
CA ASN A 107 13.30 8.34 -23.63
C ASN A 107 12.91 6.88 -23.93
N GLY A 108 11.75 6.43 -23.42
CA GLY A 108 11.24 5.08 -23.62
C GLY A 108 12.02 3.96 -22.87
N ARG A 109 13.01 4.31 -22.04
CA ARG A 109 13.80 3.35 -21.24
C ARG A 109 13.52 3.52 -19.75
N THR A 110 13.32 2.39 -19.08
CA THR A 110 13.21 2.34 -17.62
C THR A 110 14.61 2.43 -17.01
N GLN A 111 14.84 3.39 -16.12
CA GLN A 111 16.13 3.58 -15.46
C GLN A 111 15.98 4.09 -14.03
N GLY A 112 16.92 3.70 -13.15
CA GLY A 112 17.10 4.34 -11.85
C GLY A 112 17.58 5.77 -12.01
N THR A 113 17.18 6.66 -11.13
CA THR A 113 17.57 8.06 -11.14
C THR A 113 17.68 8.61 -9.72
N PRO A 114 18.60 9.54 -9.45
CA PRO A 114 18.63 10.24 -8.16
C PRO A 114 17.42 11.14 -7.92
N ASP A 115 16.63 11.41 -8.99
CA ASP A 115 15.40 12.21 -8.89
C ASP A 115 14.27 11.49 -8.15
N ARG A 116 14.30 10.14 -8.13
CA ARG A 116 13.31 9.30 -7.47
C ARG A 116 14.01 8.19 -6.67
N THR A 117 14.01 8.31 -5.35
CA THR A 117 14.73 7.38 -4.45
C THR A 117 13.80 6.45 -3.67
N SER A 118 12.50 6.48 -3.96
CA SER A 118 11.46 5.65 -3.31
C SER A 118 11.55 4.16 -3.70
N TRP A 119 10.79 3.34 -2.99
CA TRP A 119 10.42 1.98 -3.39
C TRP A 119 9.01 1.98 -3.96
N SER A 120 8.70 1.06 -4.87
CA SER A 120 7.36 0.94 -5.43
C SER A 120 6.96 -0.51 -5.64
N ALA A 121 5.65 -0.77 -5.49
CA ALA A 121 5.01 -2.06 -5.72
C ALA A 121 3.79 -1.86 -6.63
N GLY A 122 3.66 -2.65 -7.68
CA GLY A 122 2.42 -2.75 -8.44
C GLY A 122 1.45 -3.63 -7.67
N LEU A 123 0.19 -3.22 -7.58
CA LEU A 123 -0.84 -4.00 -6.93
C LEU A 123 -1.52 -4.97 -7.93
N PRO A 124 -1.90 -6.19 -7.50
CA PRO A 124 -2.60 -7.15 -8.36
C PRO A 124 -3.99 -6.61 -8.72
N ALA A 125 -4.34 -6.67 -10.00
CA ALA A 125 -5.62 -6.13 -10.48
C ALA A 125 -6.84 -6.99 -10.08
N ASP A 126 -6.62 -8.24 -9.69
CA ASP A 126 -7.62 -9.22 -9.24
C ASP A 126 -7.79 -9.25 -7.71
N ASP A 127 -7.01 -8.47 -6.97
CA ASP A 127 -7.18 -8.33 -5.53
C ASP A 127 -8.47 -7.57 -5.19
N ILE A 128 -9.23 -8.08 -4.21
CA ILE A 128 -10.56 -7.57 -3.85
C ILE A 128 -10.48 -6.14 -3.29
N ALA A 129 -9.48 -5.83 -2.46
CA ALA A 129 -9.30 -4.50 -1.89
C ALA A 129 -8.90 -3.50 -2.99
N VAL A 130 -8.04 -3.91 -3.91
CA VAL A 130 -7.68 -3.11 -5.09
C VAL A 130 -8.92 -2.78 -5.92
N GLN A 131 -9.74 -3.79 -6.26
CA GLN A 131 -10.97 -3.59 -7.02
C GLN A 131 -11.96 -2.66 -6.29
N CYS A 132 -12.10 -2.82 -4.98
CA CYS A 132 -12.97 -1.97 -4.15
C CYS A 132 -12.57 -0.49 -4.21
N VAL A 133 -11.27 -0.21 -4.04
CA VAL A 133 -10.77 1.17 -4.06
C VAL A 133 -10.81 1.76 -5.46
N LEU A 134 -10.55 0.97 -6.51
CA LEU A 134 -10.70 1.43 -7.89
C LEU A 134 -12.15 1.75 -8.24
N ALA A 135 -13.12 0.93 -7.81
CA ALA A 135 -14.55 1.22 -7.98
C ALA A 135 -14.97 2.52 -7.26
N ARG A 136 -14.39 2.78 -6.08
CA ARG A 136 -14.58 4.05 -5.34
C ARG A 136 -14.03 5.24 -6.13
N ALA A 137 -12.84 5.11 -6.71
CA ALA A 137 -12.24 6.14 -7.56
C ALA A 137 -13.06 6.38 -8.83
N GLU A 138 -13.60 5.33 -9.46
CA GLU A 138 -14.54 5.46 -10.60
C GLU A 138 -15.81 6.19 -10.21
N GLY A 139 -16.41 5.85 -9.05
CA GLY A 139 -17.57 6.53 -8.51
C GLY A 139 -17.32 8.01 -8.23
N PHE A 140 -16.14 8.36 -7.72
CA PHE A 140 -15.71 9.75 -7.53
C PHE A 140 -15.59 10.52 -8.84
N LEU A 141 -15.03 9.90 -9.87
CA LEU A 141 -14.84 10.52 -11.19
C LEU A 141 -16.15 10.72 -11.94
N GLY A 142 -17.14 9.86 -11.71
CA GLY A 142 -18.45 9.96 -12.35
C GLY A 142 -18.34 10.11 -13.86
N THR A 143 -18.92 11.19 -14.41
CA THR A 143 -18.96 11.46 -15.85
C THR A 143 -17.62 11.89 -16.48
N MET A 144 -16.57 12.13 -15.68
CA MET A 144 -15.22 12.34 -16.21
C MET A 144 -14.70 11.10 -16.95
N MET A 145 -15.18 9.92 -16.56
CA MET A 145 -14.86 8.64 -17.20
C MET A 145 -15.97 8.24 -18.16
N ALA A 146 -15.61 7.99 -19.41
CA ALA A 146 -16.55 7.48 -20.40
C ALA A 146 -16.46 5.95 -20.48
N PRO A 147 -17.54 5.20 -20.13
CA PRO A 147 -17.52 3.73 -20.18
C PRO A 147 -17.08 3.21 -21.55
N GLY A 148 -16.19 2.20 -21.55
CA GLY A 148 -15.65 1.58 -22.76
C GLY A 148 -14.57 2.40 -23.48
N ARG A 149 -14.45 3.70 -23.18
CA ARG A 149 -13.36 4.56 -23.68
C ARG A 149 -12.25 4.68 -22.65
N ASP A 150 -12.61 5.03 -21.42
CA ASP A 150 -11.67 5.35 -20.36
C ASP A 150 -11.57 4.17 -19.37
N GLU A 151 -10.46 4.05 -18.68
CA GLU A 151 -10.24 3.02 -17.63
C GLU A 151 -9.31 3.55 -16.56
N ILE A 152 -9.31 2.93 -15.39
CA ILE A 152 -8.27 3.16 -14.39
C ILE A 152 -7.16 2.11 -14.59
N GLY A 153 -5.92 2.57 -14.68
CA GLY A 153 -4.77 1.68 -14.77
C GLY A 153 -4.50 0.96 -13.44
N PRO A 154 -3.68 -0.12 -13.46
CA PRO A 154 -3.24 -0.77 -12.23
C PRO A 154 -2.62 0.25 -11.26
N PRO A 155 -3.04 0.26 -9.98
CA PRO A 155 -2.51 1.19 -9.00
C PRO A 155 -1.10 0.79 -8.57
N GLN A 156 -0.36 1.75 -8.01
CA GLN A 156 1.01 1.55 -7.58
C GLN A 156 1.22 2.11 -6.18
N LEU A 157 1.70 1.29 -5.26
CA LEU A 157 2.25 1.77 -4.00
C LEU A 157 3.61 2.42 -4.21
N VAL A 158 3.86 3.48 -3.46
CA VAL A 158 5.17 4.13 -3.36
C VAL A 158 5.52 4.34 -1.90
N ARG A 159 6.70 3.89 -1.49
CA ARG A 159 7.18 3.93 -0.12
C ARG A 159 8.45 4.76 -0.02
N TYR A 160 8.47 5.64 0.97
CA TYR A 160 9.58 6.54 1.26
C TYR A 160 10.03 6.37 2.70
N THR A 161 11.32 6.21 2.91
CA THR A 161 11.99 6.25 4.21
C THR A 161 12.87 7.49 4.31
N LYS A 162 13.55 7.66 5.44
CA LYS A 162 14.41 8.81 5.72
C LYS A 162 15.28 9.26 4.54
N GLY A 163 15.18 10.53 4.18
CA GLY A 163 15.91 11.17 3.09
C GLY A 163 15.40 10.87 1.70
N GLN A 164 14.48 9.92 1.53
CA GLN A 164 13.91 9.58 0.23
C GLN A 164 12.91 10.62 -0.22
N ARG A 165 12.88 10.83 -1.55
CA ARG A 165 12.08 11.87 -2.19
C ARG A 165 11.77 11.51 -3.65
N PHE A 166 10.90 12.32 -4.26
CA PHE A 166 10.73 12.37 -5.70
C PHE A 166 10.72 13.85 -6.12
N ASN A 167 11.68 14.24 -6.94
CA ASN A 167 11.83 15.63 -7.42
C ASN A 167 10.61 16.05 -8.24
N VAL A 168 10.52 17.34 -8.56
CA VAL A 168 9.41 17.91 -9.35
C VAL A 168 9.27 17.15 -10.68
N HIS A 169 8.06 16.64 -10.90
CA HIS A 169 7.69 15.85 -12.07
C HIS A 169 6.22 16.08 -12.42
N HIS A 170 5.79 15.48 -13.50
CA HIS A 170 4.39 15.37 -13.90
C HIS A 170 3.98 13.91 -14.06
N ASP A 171 2.67 13.64 -14.01
CA ASP A 171 2.14 12.28 -14.08
C ASP A 171 1.68 11.87 -15.47
N TRP A 172 1.47 12.83 -16.38
CA TRP A 172 1.14 12.53 -17.76
C TRP A 172 2.38 12.12 -18.58
N TYR A 173 2.15 11.56 -19.75
CA TYR A 173 3.18 11.29 -20.75
C TYR A 173 3.16 12.39 -21.81
N ASP A 174 4.32 12.85 -22.27
CA ASP A 174 4.41 13.84 -23.34
C ASP A 174 3.75 13.34 -24.62
N ASP A 175 3.92 12.03 -24.92
CA ASP A 175 3.22 11.33 -25.99
C ASP A 175 2.23 10.31 -25.42
N PHE A 176 1.06 10.22 -26.04
CA PHE A 176 0.07 9.17 -25.70
C PHE A 176 0.68 7.78 -25.90
N GLN A 177 0.58 6.94 -24.88
CA GLN A 177 1.17 5.61 -24.84
C GLN A 177 0.31 4.59 -25.59
N PRO A 178 0.93 3.65 -26.35
CA PRO A 178 0.17 2.61 -27.03
C PRO A 178 -0.47 1.64 -26.03
N ASP A 179 -1.67 1.18 -26.36
CA ASP A 179 -2.35 0.14 -25.58
C ASP A 179 -1.84 -1.26 -25.98
N VAL A 180 -0.74 -1.67 -25.33
CA VAL A 180 -0.12 -2.98 -25.61
C VAL A 180 -0.89 -4.17 -24.98
N ARG A 181 -1.77 -3.91 -23.99
CA ARG A 181 -2.49 -4.96 -23.28
C ARG A 181 -3.60 -5.59 -24.11
N THR A 182 -4.37 -4.75 -24.79
CA THR A 182 -5.55 -5.21 -25.52
C THR A 182 -5.28 -5.51 -26.97
N GLY A 183 -4.08 -5.19 -27.48
CA GLY A 183 -3.73 -5.30 -28.90
C GLY A 183 -4.52 -4.32 -29.81
N ARG A 184 -5.34 -3.45 -29.23
CA ARG A 184 -6.08 -2.41 -29.99
C ARG A 184 -5.14 -1.31 -30.41
N ARG A 185 -5.33 -0.76 -31.61
CA ARG A 185 -4.57 0.40 -32.11
C ARG A 185 -5.05 1.71 -31.49
N ARG A 186 -5.15 1.78 -30.17
CA ARG A 186 -5.51 3.00 -29.42
C ARG A 186 -4.36 3.43 -28.55
N LYS A 187 -4.30 4.71 -28.23
CA LYS A 187 -3.30 5.30 -27.35
C LYS A 187 -3.99 5.93 -26.14
N TRP A 188 -3.32 6.02 -25.03
CA TRP A 188 -3.85 6.55 -23.79
C TRP A 188 -2.88 7.49 -23.08
N ASN A 189 -3.43 8.36 -22.24
CA ASN A 189 -2.67 9.17 -21.30
C ASN A 189 -3.39 9.23 -19.95
N ARG A 190 -2.69 9.64 -18.90
CA ARG A 190 -3.23 9.82 -17.55
C ARG A 190 -3.97 11.14 -17.45
N ILE A 191 -5.31 11.11 -17.45
CA ILE A 191 -6.12 12.35 -17.40
C ILE A 191 -6.14 12.99 -16.03
N ALA A 192 -5.95 12.18 -14.98
CA ALA A 192 -5.96 12.62 -13.59
C ALA A 192 -5.09 11.70 -12.73
N SER A 193 -4.86 12.11 -11.49
CA SER A 193 -4.18 11.32 -10.48
C SER A 193 -4.92 11.41 -9.16
N PHE A 194 -4.97 10.28 -8.43
CA PHE A 194 -5.18 10.24 -7.00
C PHE A 194 -3.87 9.84 -6.33
N PHE A 195 -3.55 10.50 -5.25
CA PHE A 195 -2.43 10.16 -4.39
C PHE A 195 -2.97 9.96 -2.97
N ALA A 196 -3.24 8.70 -2.61
CA ALA A 196 -3.84 8.32 -1.34
C ALA A 196 -2.76 7.86 -0.36
N ILE A 197 -2.84 8.28 0.91
CA ILE A 197 -1.85 7.97 1.94
C ILE A 197 -2.28 6.73 2.72
N LEU A 198 -1.39 5.74 2.82
CA LEU A 198 -1.59 4.51 3.57
C LEU A 198 -0.83 4.51 4.90
N GLU A 199 0.39 5.07 4.91
CA GLU A 199 1.20 5.21 6.12
C GLU A 199 1.76 6.63 6.17
N ASP A 200 1.68 7.27 7.35
CA ASP A 200 2.07 8.66 7.60
C ASP A 200 2.93 8.82 8.86
N GLU A 201 3.47 7.74 9.38
CA GLU A 201 4.37 7.74 10.55
C GLU A 201 5.73 8.34 10.18
N CYS A 202 5.73 9.60 9.75
CA CYS A 202 6.92 10.30 9.30
C CYS A 202 6.89 11.79 9.64
N THR A 203 8.08 12.40 9.64
CA THR A 203 8.23 13.85 9.61
C THR A 203 8.53 14.30 8.18
N GLY A 204 7.99 15.44 7.75
CA GLY A 204 8.12 15.91 6.37
C GLY A 204 7.36 15.02 5.40
N GLY A 205 7.93 14.77 4.22
CA GLY A 205 7.34 13.88 3.22
C GLY A 205 6.08 14.42 2.56
N GLU A 206 5.84 15.73 2.62
CA GLU A 206 4.66 16.37 2.01
C GLU A 206 4.67 16.18 0.48
N THR A 207 3.48 16.27 -0.11
CA THR A 207 3.31 16.34 -1.57
C THR A 207 3.16 17.80 -1.96
N TRP A 208 4.18 18.35 -2.62
CA TRP A 208 4.29 19.78 -2.94
C TRP A 208 3.91 20.07 -4.38
N PHE A 209 3.03 21.06 -4.55
CA PHE A 209 2.63 21.62 -5.84
C PHE A 209 3.12 23.07 -5.93
N PRO A 210 4.24 23.36 -6.62
CA PRO A 210 4.88 24.66 -6.61
C PRO A 210 4.04 25.77 -7.27
N LYS A 211 3.10 25.42 -8.13
CA LYS A 211 2.32 26.37 -8.93
C LYS A 211 0.83 26.45 -8.55
N ILE A 212 0.41 25.74 -7.51
CA ILE A 212 -0.96 25.77 -7.03
C ILE A 212 -1.08 26.74 -5.86
N GLU A 213 -2.06 27.64 -5.93
CA GLU A 213 -2.50 28.47 -4.82
C GLU A 213 -3.85 27.97 -4.33
N ALA A 214 -3.93 27.65 -3.03
CA ALA A 214 -5.16 27.16 -2.44
C ALA A 214 -6.20 28.28 -2.34
N ILE A 215 -7.44 27.98 -2.70
CA ILE A 215 -8.61 28.80 -2.41
C ILE A 215 -8.94 28.65 -0.92
N THR A 216 -8.14 29.21 -0.04
CA THR A 216 -8.38 29.16 1.41
C THR A 216 -9.10 30.44 1.85
N PRO A 217 -10.17 30.36 2.66
CA PRO A 217 -10.63 31.53 3.37
C PRO A 217 -9.48 32.11 4.21
N GLN A 218 -9.20 33.39 4.08
CA GLN A 218 -8.05 34.10 4.69
C GLN A 218 -7.98 34.06 6.23
N HIS A 219 -8.82 33.26 6.93
CA HIS A 219 -9.00 33.31 8.39
C HIS A 219 -8.45 32.10 9.16
N ARG A 220 -7.81 31.12 8.51
CA ARG A 220 -7.07 30.07 9.21
C ARG A 220 -5.57 30.31 9.09
N ARG A 221 -4.90 30.45 10.25
CA ARG A 221 -3.44 30.49 10.31
C ARG A 221 -2.88 29.19 9.75
N VAL A 222 -1.83 29.33 8.95
CA VAL A 222 -1.18 28.20 8.23
C VAL A 222 -0.54 27.18 9.19
N ASP A 223 -0.42 27.55 10.48
CA ASP A 223 0.27 26.77 11.52
C ASP A 223 -0.66 26.02 12.48
N ASP A 224 -2.00 26.03 12.24
CA ASP A 224 -2.93 25.32 13.10
C ASP A 224 -2.77 23.81 12.94
N GLU A 225 -2.60 23.10 14.07
CA GLU A 225 -2.78 21.66 14.18
C GLU A 225 -4.16 21.33 13.60
N GLY A 226 -4.19 20.56 12.49
CA GLY A 226 -5.41 20.21 11.77
C GLY A 226 -5.50 20.77 10.35
N THR A 227 -4.55 21.55 9.86
CA THR A 227 -4.48 21.90 8.44
C THR A 227 -3.89 20.74 7.64
N MET A 228 -4.57 20.35 6.54
CA MET A 228 -4.14 19.27 5.66
C MET A 228 -3.02 19.67 4.71
N TRP A 229 -2.77 20.97 4.56
CA TRP A 229 -1.69 21.54 3.74
C TRP A 229 -1.21 22.85 4.32
N ARG A 230 -0.03 23.25 3.89
CA ARG A 230 0.58 24.55 4.21
C ARG A 230 1.08 25.23 2.94
N LYS A 231 1.26 26.55 3.01
CA LYS A 231 2.02 27.28 2.00
C LYS A 231 3.50 26.86 2.09
N HIS A 232 4.11 26.54 0.95
CA HIS A 232 5.54 26.23 0.89
C HIS A 232 6.37 27.52 0.76
N ASN A 233 7.59 27.52 1.30
CA ASN A 233 8.47 28.71 1.26
C ASN A 233 8.84 29.13 -0.16
N ASP A 234 9.02 28.15 -1.05
CA ASP A 234 9.33 28.37 -2.46
C ASP A 234 8.06 28.54 -3.33
N GLY A 235 6.93 28.87 -2.71
CA GLY A 235 5.65 29.04 -3.38
C GLY A 235 4.82 27.78 -3.47
N GLY A 236 3.54 27.96 -3.83
CA GLY A 236 2.59 26.85 -3.92
C GLY A 236 2.19 26.25 -2.57
N ILE A 237 1.62 25.07 -2.62
CA ILE A 237 1.11 24.35 -1.44
C ILE A 237 1.76 22.97 -1.27
N ALA A 238 1.92 22.56 -0.02
CA ALA A 238 2.45 21.27 0.36
C ALA A 238 1.41 20.53 1.22
N PHE A 239 0.89 19.42 0.72
CA PHE A 239 -0.07 18.55 1.42
C PHE A 239 0.68 17.63 2.38
N LYS A 240 0.25 17.64 3.65
CA LYS A 240 0.76 16.73 4.67
C LYS A 240 0.33 15.29 4.32
N PRO A 241 1.19 14.29 4.53
CA PRO A 241 0.73 12.90 4.49
C PRO A 241 -0.21 12.69 5.69
N VAL A 242 -1.46 12.32 5.42
CA VAL A 242 -2.45 11.96 6.44
C VAL A 242 -3.10 10.67 6.01
N LYS A 243 -2.91 9.63 6.81
CA LYS A 243 -3.40 8.28 6.57
C LYS A 243 -4.90 8.26 6.25
N GLY A 244 -5.29 7.52 5.25
CA GLY A 244 -6.67 7.42 4.77
C GLY A 244 -7.11 8.53 3.84
N ASN A 245 -6.41 9.66 3.76
CA ASN A 245 -6.77 10.79 2.91
C ASN A 245 -6.10 10.71 1.54
N ALA A 246 -6.63 11.45 0.57
CA ALA A 246 -6.06 11.53 -0.77
C ALA A 246 -6.08 12.96 -1.32
N VAL A 247 -5.18 13.21 -2.26
CA VAL A 247 -5.23 14.38 -3.14
C VAL A 247 -5.56 13.91 -4.54
N PHE A 248 -6.53 14.55 -5.17
CA PHE A 248 -6.91 14.35 -6.56
C PHE A 248 -6.59 15.60 -7.38
N TRP A 249 -6.07 15.42 -8.61
CA TRP A 249 -5.87 16.51 -9.56
C TRP A 249 -6.04 16.05 -11.00
N VAL A 250 -6.42 17.01 -11.88
CA VAL A 250 -6.53 16.78 -13.31
C VAL A 250 -5.17 17.07 -13.97
N ASN A 251 -4.70 16.15 -14.78
CA ASN A 251 -3.38 16.19 -15.41
C ASN A 251 -3.36 16.87 -16.78
N LEU A 252 -4.47 16.83 -17.51
CA LEU A 252 -4.53 17.24 -18.91
C LEU A 252 -5.55 18.36 -19.10
N HIS A 253 -5.20 19.29 -19.94
CA HIS A 253 -6.17 20.21 -20.53
C HIS A 253 -7.18 19.46 -21.41
N GLU A 254 -8.29 20.11 -21.77
CA GLU A 254 -9.34 19.55 -22.60
C GLU A 254 -8.82 19.07 -23.96
N ASN A 255 -7.84 19.76 -24.54
CA ASN A 255 -7.18 19.40 -25.79
C ASN A 255 -6.23 18.20 -25.68
N GLY A 256 -6.06 17.60 -24.49
CA GLY A 256 -5.20 16.45 -24.23
C GLY A 256 -3.73 16.77 -23.94
N THR A 257 -3.35 18.05 -23.92
CA THR A 257 -1.99 18.44 -23.51
C THR A 257 -1.83 18.44 -22.01
N GLY A 258 -0.63 18.17 -21.51
CA GLY A 258 -0.34 18.18 -20.08
C GLY A 258 -0.45 19.57 -19.44
N ASP A 259 -1.08 19.68 -18.28
CA ASP A 259 -1.19 20.92 -17.53
C ASP A 259 0.05 21.13 -16.65
N GLY A 260 0.99 21.94 -17.12
CA GLY A 260 2.22 22.23 -16.40
C GLY A 260 2.04 22.94 -15.04
N ARG A 261 0.81 23.27 -14.65
CA ARG A 261 0.51 23.87 -13.34
C ARG A 261 0.41 22.80 -12.24
N VAL A 262 0.09 21.55 -12.58
CA VAL A 262 0.00 20.44 -11.63
C VAL A 262 1.27 19.60 -11.52
N VAL A 263 2.42 20.13 -11.94
CA VAL A 263 3.71 19.52 -11.56
C VAL A 263 3.84 19.48 -10.06
N HIS A 264 4.41 18.41 -9.53
CA HIS A 264 4.48 18.20 -8.10
C HIS A 264 5.72 17.41 -7.69
N ALA A 265 6.02 17.39 -6.39
CA ALA A 265 7.13 16.65 -5.82
C ALA A 265 6.70 15.91 -4.54
N GLY A 266 7.32 14.78 -4.28
CA GLY A 266 7.36 14.19 -2.94
C GLY A 266 8.55 14.77 -2.19
N LEU A 267 8.33 15.65 -1.22
CA LEU A 267 9.39 16.25 -0.41
C LEU A 267 10.10 15.16 0.42
N PRO A 268 11.36 15.40 0.82
CA PRO A 268 12.11 14.42 1.61
C PRO A 268 11.39 14.05 2.90
N VAL A 269 11.36 12.74 3.19
CA VAL A 269 10.98 12.24 4.52
C VAL A 269 12.12 12.54 5.47
N GLY A 270 11.82 13.19 6.59
CA GLY A 270 12.81 13.48 7.63
C GLY A 270 13.18 12.22 8.42
N ASP A 271 12.22 11.70 9.16
CA ASP A 271 12.32 10.41 9.87
C ASP A 271 11.05 9.61 9.67
N GLY A 272 11.12 8.29 9.84
CA GLY A 272 9.98 7.39 9.77
C GLY A 272 9.66 6.88 8.36
N LEU A 273 8.39 6.56 8.14
CA LEU A 273 7.89 5.87 6.95
C LEU A 273 6.66 6.56 6.38
N LYS A 274 6.64 6.76 5.07
CA LYS A 274 5.48 7.18 4.30
C LYS A 274 5.20 6.16 3.21
N THR A 275 3.98 5.62 3.15
CA THR A 275 3.51 4.84 2.00
C THR A 275 2.26 5.50 1.43
N ALA A 276 2.24 5.64 0.12
CA ALA A 276 1.11 6.19 -0.62
C ALA A 276 0.77 5.33 -1.83
N MET A 277 -0.44 5.48 -2.36
CA MET A 277 -0.93 4.80 -3.55
C MET A 277 -1.26 5.79 -4.64
N ASN A 278 -0.69 5.58 -5.81
CA ASN A 278 -1.07 6.25 -7.05
C ASN A 278 -2.20 5.48 -7.73
N ILE A 279 -3.28 6.19 -8.11
CA ILE A 279 -4.33 5.70 -8.99
C ILE A 279 -4.39 6.64 -10.18
N TRP A 280 -4.27 6.08 -11.40
CA TRP A 280 -4.22 6.88 -12.63
C TRP A 280 -5.35 6.53 -13.60
N PRO A 281 -6.43 7.34 -13.61
CA PRO A 281 -7.41 7.31 -14.68
C PRO A 281 -6.77 7.57 -16.04
N ARG A 282 -7.13 6.78 -17.03
CA ARG A 282 -6.60 6.82 -18.40
C ARG A 282 -7.69 7.20 -19.39
N ARG A 283 -7.36 8.12 -20.31
CA ARG A 283 -8.17 8.45 -21.48
C ARG A 283 -7.50 7.88 -22.71
N TYR A 284 -8.31 7.22 -23.52
CA TYR A 284 -7.89 6.67 -24.81
C TYR A 284 -8.27 7.57 -25.98
#